data_9e78422d3b13bb5b808d9e0efaf4cc5a
#
_entry.id   9e78422d3b13bb5b808d9e0efaf4cc5a
#
_cell.length_a   1.000
_cell.length_b   1.000
_cell.length_c   1.000
_cell.angle_alpha   90.00
_cell.angle_beta   90.00
_cell.angle_gamma   90.00
#
_symmetry.space_group_name_H-M   'P 1'
#
loop_
_entity.id
_entity.type
_entity.pdbx_description
1 polymer ?
#
loop_
_entity_poly.entity_id
_entity_poly.type
_entity_poly.pdbx_seq_one_letter_code
_entity_poly.pdbx_strand_id
1 'polypeptide(L)'
;MNRKLAGKVALVTGGSRGIGAAVARALAEDGADVALSYVNSPDKAKALVRELQGKGVRAVAFQADQANATQVTQLVRKVVDHFGHLDILVNNAGVFVTGPVSEVDPAQMDRQFAINVLGVAAAVREASKVMAEGGRIISIGSGAATSSPWPGIADYSASKAAVAAYTRGWARDLGPKGITVNVVQPGPIDTEMNPADGAFSDMQKAGTALGRYGRPEEIGATVVFLASQGAAFITGASIDVDGGYNA
;
A
#
# COMPACT_ATOMS: atom_id res chain seq x y z
N MET A 1 18.33 16.49 -10.37
CA MET A 1 16.95 16.00 -10.59
C MET A 1 16.02 16.80 -9.68
N ASN A 2 14.86 17.21 -10.19
CA ASN A 2 13.88 17.95 -9.36
C ASN A 2 13.16 16.93 -8.45
N ARG A 3 13.47 16.95 -7.14
CA ARG A 3 12.87 16.05 -6.14
C ARG A 3 11.48 16.60 -5.77
N LYS A 4 10.43 16.08 -6.40
CA LYS A 4 9.04 16.58 -6.29
C LYS A 4 8.44 16.41 -4.88
N LEU A 5 9.00 15.52 -4.07
CA LEU A 5 8.53 15.20 -2.71
C LEU A 5 9.51 15.67 -1.63
N ALA A 6 10.46 16.56 -1.98
CA ALA A 6 11.40 17.12 -1.00
C ALA A 6 10.64 17.80 0.16
N GLY A 7 11.03 17.49 1.39
CA GLY A 7 10.39 18.00 2.61
C GLY A 7 9.07 17.33 2.98
N LYS A 8 8.61 16.33 2.21
CA LYS A 8 7.44 15.50 2.54
C LYS A 8 7.83 14.33 3.41
N VAL A 9 6.94 13.90 4.28
CA VAL A 9 7.08 12.71 5.13
C VAL A 9 6.06 11.66 4.70
N ALA A 10 6.55 10.46 4.41
CA ALA A 10 5.73 9.33 4.00
C ALA A 10 5.78 8.20 5.04
N LEU A 11 4.63 7.59 5.34
CA LEU A 11 4.52 6.32 6.04
C LEU A 11 4.10 5.23 5.05
N VAL A 12 4.89 4.16 4.95
CA VAL A 12 4.57 2.96 4.16
C VAL A 12 4.37 1.78 5.10
N THR A 13 3.12 1.29 5.23
CA THR A 13 2.86 0.10 6.04
C THR A 13 3.32 -1.16 5.32
N GLY A 14 3.93 -2.11 6.07
CA GLY A 14 4.50 -3.33 5.45
C GLY A 14 5.62 -3.04 4.45
N GLY A 15 6.41 -1.98 4.69
CA GLY A 15 7.39 -1.44 3.75
C GLY A 15 8.69 -2.22 3.62
N SER A 16 8.89 -3.34 4.33
CA SER A 16 10.21 -4.02 4.40
C SER A 16 10.55 -4.90 3.20
N ARG A 17 9.59 -5.22 2.30
CA ARG A 17 9.77 -6.08 1.13
C ARG A 17 8.73 -5.82 0.03
N GLY A 18 8.89 -6.49 -1.12
CA GLY A 18 7.93 -6.48 -2.23
C GLY A 18 7.53 -5.06 -2.67
N ILE A 19 6.25 -4.87 -2.97
CA ILE A 19 5.69 -3.58 -3.40
C ILE A 19 6.00 -2.46 -2.39
N GLY A 20 5.85 -2.73 -1.07
CA GLY A 20 6.10 -1.72 -0.05
C GLY A 20 7.53 -1.20 -0.04
N ALA A 21 8.52 -2.07 -0.25
CA ALA A 21 9.92 -1.64 -0.34
C ALA A 21 10.20 -0.83 -1.61
N ALA A 22 9.61 -1.23 -2.75
CA ALA A 22 9.73 -0.48 -4.00
C ALA A 22 9.09 0.91 -3.89
N VAL A 23 7.91 1.00 -3.27
CA VAL A 23 7.25 2.28 -2.97
C VAL A 23 8.12 3.15 -2.07
N ALA A 24 8.69 2.59 -0.99
CA ALA A 24 9.58 3.32 -0.09
C ALA A 24 10.81 3.89 -0.82
N ARG A 25 11.43 3.08 -1.73
CA ARG A 25 12.54 3.51 -2.58
C ARG A 25 12.15 4.64 -3.51
N ALA A 26 11.03 4.51 -4.21
CA ALA A 26 10.56 5.50 -5.17
C ALA A 26 10.24 6.84 -4.49
N LEU A 27 9.58 6.82 -3.32
CA LEU A 27 9.31 8.02 -2.53
C LEU A 27 10.60 8.71 -2.07
N ALA A 28 11.59 7.93 -1.59
CA ALA A 28 12.89 8.45 -1.17
C ALA A 28 13.71 9.03 -2.35
N GLU A 29 13.66 8.42 -3.53
CA GLU A 29 14.29 8.92 -4.75
C GLU A 29 13.74 10.29 -5.15
N ASP A 30 12.44 10.49 -4.98
CA ASP A 30 11.78 11.78 -5.19
C ASP A 30 11.90 12.76 -4.00
N GLY A 31 12.65 12.37 -2.95
CA GLY A 31 13.08 13.25 -1.86
C GLY A 31 12.22 13.23 -0.61
N ALA A 32 11.25 12.34 -0.49
CA ALA A 32 10.48 12.21 0.73
C ALA A 32 11.29 11.54 1.85
N ASP A 33 11.14 12.01 3.09
CA ASP A 33 11.52 11.26 4.27
C ASP A 33 10.56 10.08 4.48
N VAL A 34 11.07 8.91 4.86
CA VAL A 34 10.26 7.69 4.86
C VAL A 34 10.28 6.98 6.20
N ALA A 35 9.09 6.82 6.78
CA ALA A 35 8.84 5.79 7.79
C ALA A 35 8.31 4.53 7.11
N LEU A 36 8.75 3.37 7.54
CA LEU A 36 8.16 2.11 7.12
C LEU A 36 7.79 1.24 8.33
N SER A 37 6.76 0.40 8.20
CA SER A 37 6.46 -0.59 9.22
C SER A 37 6.79 -2.01 8.78
N TYR A 38 7.04 -2.86 9.76
CA TYR A 38 7.25 -4.30 9.58
C TYR A 38 6.68 -5.07 10.77
N VAL A 39 6.46 -6.39 10.60
CA VAL A 39 6.04 -7.30 11.70
C VAL A 39 7.20 -8.22 12.06
N ASN A 40 7.66 -9.07 11.13
CA ASN A 40 8.59 -10.17 11.39
C ASN A 40 9.92 -10.07 10.62
N SER A 41 10.22 -8.94 9.99
CA SER A 41 11.43 -8.81 9.15
C SER A 41 12.28 -7.60 9.56
N PRO A 42 12.82 -7.58 10.80
CA PRO A 42 13.59 -6.44 11.30
C PRO A 42 14.84 -6.18 10.48
N ASP A 43 15.54 -7.23 10.03
CA ASP A 43 16.81 -7.07 9.30
C ASP A 43 16.59 -6.50 7.89
N LYS A 44 15.54 -6.97 7.18
CA LYS A 44 15.14 -6.39 5.89
C LYS A 44 14.74 -4.92 6.05
N ALA A 45 13.98 -4.60 7.10
CA ALA A 45 13.56 -3.23 7.39
C ALA A 45 14.77 -2.31 7.69
N LYS A 46 15.71 -2.77 8.53
CA LYS A 46 16.95 -2.02 8.85
C LYS A 46 17.85 -1.85 7.62
N ALA A 47 17.96 -2.87 6.77
CA ALA A 47 18.76 -2.80 5.55
C ALA A 47 18.17 -1.75 4.58
N LEU A 48 16.84 -1.76 4.39
CA LEU A 48 16.16 -0.78 3.55
C LEU A 48 16.32 0.64 4.12
N VAL A 49 16.16 0.83 5.43
CA VAL A 49 16.38 2.16 6.06
C VAL A 49 17.77 2.70 5.74
N ARG A 50 18.84 1.88 5.88
CA ARG A 50 20.20 2.31 5.50
C ARG A 50 20.33 2.67 4.02
N GLU A 51 19.69 1.88 3.14
CA GLU A 51 19.65 2.17 1.71
C GLU A 51 19.00 3.53 1.42
N LEU A 52 17.82 3.81 2.05
CA LEU A 52 17.10 5.07 1.87
C LEU A 52 17.90 6.26 2.40
N GLN A 53 18.53 6.10 3.57
CA GLN A 53 19.40 7.14 4.14
C GLN A 53 20.59 7.45 3.22
N GLY A 54 21.13 6.44 2.52
CA GLY A 54 22.17 6.63 1.49
C GLY A 54 21.71 7.49 0.29
N LYS A 55 20.40 7.66 0.08
CA LYS A 55 19.81 8.57 -0.93
C LYS A 55 19.69 10.02 -0.42
N GLY A 56 20.10 10.30 0.83
CA GLY A 56 20.09 11.63 1.43
C GLY A 56 18.74 12.07 1.99
N VAL A 57 17.87 11.13 2.35
CA VAL A 57 16.62 11.38 3.08
C VAL A 57 16.69 10.80 4.49
N ARG A 58 15.84 11.28 5.41
CA ARG A 58 15.66 10.61 6.70
C ARG A 58 14.80 9.37 6.50
N ALA A 59 15.17 8.27 7.17
CA ALA A 59 14.38 7.04 7.12
C ALA A 59 14.40 6.33 8.46
N VAL A 60 13.27 5.70 8.84
CA VAL A 60 13.12 4.93 10.08
C VAL A 60 12.17 3.74 9.86
N ALA A 61 12.36 2.68 10.62
CA ALA A 61 11.46 1.53 10.62
C ALA A 61 10.85 1.33 12.02
N PHE A 62 9.55 1.08 12.07
CA PHE A 62 8.81 0.76 13.28
C PHE A 62 8.21 -0.64 13.20
N GLN A 63 8.29 -1.39 14.28
CA GLN A 63 7.54 -2.64 14.39
C GLN A 63 6.09 -2.35 14.74
N ALA A 64 5.14 -2.87 13.94
CA ALA A 64 3.71 -2.78 14.18
C ALA A 64 2.97 -3.91 13.47
N ASP A 65 2.13 -4.64 14.20
CA ASP A 65 1.22 -5.62 13.60
C ASP A 65 0.00 -4.88 13.02
N GLN A 66 -0.17 -4.98 11.71
CA GLN A 66 -1.29 -4.36 10.99
C GLN A 66 -2.66 -4.92 11.42
N ALA A 67 -2.72 -6.14 11.97
CA ALA A 67 -3.95 -6.69 12.54
C ALA A 67 -4.36 -6.04 13.87
N ASN A 68 -3.45 -5.28 14.51
CA ASN A 68 -3.70 -4.62 15.79
C ASN A 68 -3.93 -3.12 15.59
N ALA A 69 -5.20 -2.70 15.61
CA ALA A 69 -5.59 -1.31 15.38
C ALA A 69 -4.91 -0.32 16.34
N THR A 70 -4.65 -0.72 17.60
CA THR A 70 -3.93 0.12 18.56
C THR A 70 -2.48 0.34 18.14
N GLN A 71 -1.77 -0.71 17.71
CA GLN A 71 -0.40 -0.57 17.23
C GLN A 71 -0.33 0.28 15.96
N VAL A 72 -1.32 0.15 15.06
CA VAL A 72 -1.40 0.98 13.84
C VAL A 72 -1.64 2.45 14.18
N THR A 73 -2.54 2.74 15.11
CA THR A 73 -2.76 4.11 15.60
C THR A 73 -1.49 4.69 16.23
N GLN A 74 -0.81 3.92 17.07
CA GLN A 74 0.47 4.33 17.67
C GLN A 74 1.57 4.51 16.62
N LEU A 75 1.59 3.69 15.55
CA LEU A 75 2.55 3.83 14.46
C LEU A 75 2.43 5.21 13.81
N VAL A 76 1.22 5.65 13.45
CA VAL A 76 1.01 6.99 12.87
C VAL A 76 1.52 8.09 13.79
N ARG A 77 1.23 8.01 15.10
CA ARG A 77 1.73 8.99 16.09
C ARG A 77 3.25 8.98 16.19
N LYS A 78 3.89 7.82 16.27
CA LYS A 78 5.36 7.69 16.29
C LYS A 78 6.02 8.33 15.06
N VAL A 79 5.38 8.28 13.88
CA VAL A 79 5.88 8.96 12.68
C VAL A 79 5.82 10.46 12.86
N VAL A 80 4.71 11.01 13.35
CA VAL A 80 4.57 12.45 13.62
C VAL A 80 5.55 12.90 14.71
N ASP A 81 5.70 12.13 15.79
CA ASP A 81 6.66 12.43 16.87
C ASP A 81 8.11 12.45 16.34
N HIS A 82 8.44 11.58 15.39
CA HIS A 82 9.80 11.45 14.86
C HIS A 82 10.14 12.50 13.79
N PHE A 83 9.20 12.83 12.90
CA PHE A 83 9.44 13.71 11.76
C PHE A 83 8.82 15.10 11.89
N GLY A 84 7.89 15.29 12.83
CA GLY A 84 7.15 16.53 13.07
C GLY A 84 5.80 16.61 12.33
N HIS A 85 5.59 15.81 11.29
CA HIS A 85 4.37 15.80 10.47
C HIS A 85 4.23 14.51 9.68
N LEU A 86 3.09 14.34 8.97
CA LEU A 86 2.83 13.26 8.02
C LEU A 86 2.10 13.84 6.81
N ASP A 87 2.66 13.70 5.62
CA ASP A 87 2.06 14.16 4.35
C ASP A 87 1.48 13.03 3.51
N ILE A 88 2.12 11.85 3.53
CA ILE A 88 1.78 10.73 2.63
C ILE A 88 1.60 9.47 3.46
N LEU A 89 0.41 8.88 3.39
CA LEU A 89 0.14 7.56 3.95
C LEU A 89 -0.03 6.55 2.83
N VAL A 90 0.82 5.52 2.79
CA VAL A 90 0.68 4.38 1.88
C VAL A 90 0.28 3.14 2.68
N ASN A 91 -0.98 2.73 2.56
CA ASN A 91 -1.49 1.50 3.14
C ASN A 91 -1.14 0.34 2.20
N ASN A 92 0.00 -0.31 2.46
CA ASN A 92 0.49 -1.41 1.64
C ASN A 92 0.46 -2.76 2.37
N ALA A 93 0.56 -2.79 3.70
CA ALA A 93 0.53 -4.05 4.44
C ALA A 93 -0.72 -4.87 4.09
N GLY A 94 -0.51 -6.13 3.75
CA GLY A 94 -1.57 -7.05 3.37
C GLY A 94 -1.11 -8.49 3.40
N VAL A 95 -2.10 -9.39 3.47
CA VAL A 95 -1.91 -10.85 3.36
C VAL A 95 -2.86 -11.40 2.32
N PHE A 96 -2.52 -12.58 1.80
CA PHE A 96 -3.28 -13.30 0.81
C PHE A 96 -3.59 -14.70 1.36
N VAL A 97 -4.82 -14.89 1.82
CA VAL A 97 -5.34 -16.17 2.26
C VAL A 97 -6.35 -16.66 1.23
N THR A 98 -6.22 -17.90 0.83
CA THR A 98 -7.06 -18.54 -0.20
C THR A 98 -7.56 -19.88 0.26
N GLY A 99 -8.70 -20.29 -0.24
CA GLY A 99 -9.30 -21.61 -0.01
C GLY A 99 -10.72 -21.67 -0.54
N PRO A 100 -11.23 -22.88 -0.86
CA PRO A 100 -12.64 -23.08 -1.18
C PRO A 100 -13.53 -22.57 -0.05
N VAL A 101 -14.70 -22.00 -0.38
CA VAL A 101 -15.61 -21.39 0.59
C VAL A 101 -16.01 -22.33 1.75
N SER A 102 -16.03 -23.63 1.51
CA SER A 102 -16.34 -24.65 2.52
C SER A 102 -15.16 -25.05 3.42
N GLU A 103 -13.93 -24.61 3.11
CA GLU A 103 -12.69 -25.09 3.75
C GLU A 103 -11.83 -23.96 4.32
N VAL A 104 -12.18 -22.70 4.05
CA VAL A 104 -11.44 -21.55 4.61
C VAL A 104 -11.51 -21.59 6.13
N ASP A 105 -10.35 -21.52 6.78
CA ASP A 105 -10.24 -21.36 8.23
C ASP A 105 -10.76 -19.99 8.65
N PRO A 106 -11.83 -19.89 9.46
CA PRO A 106 -12.38 -18.62 9.90
C PRO A 106 -11.36 -17.72 10.60
N ALA A 107 -10.41 -18.27 11.36
CA ALA A 107 -9.39 -17.49 12.06
C ALA A 107 -8.40 -16.84 11.07
N GLN A 108 -8.06 -17.52 9.98
CA GLN A 108 -7.22 -16.94 8.92
C GLN A 108 -7.96 -15.86 8.15
N MET A 109 -9.24 -16.05 7.86
CA MET A 109 -10.11 -15.07 7.23
C MET A 109 -10.24 -13.81 8.11
N ASP A 110 -10.55 -13.98 9.41
CA ASP A 110 -10.64 -12.87 10.36
C ASP A 110 -9.34 -12.08 10.42
N ARG A 111 -8.20 -12.78 10.47
CA ARG A 111 -6.88 -12.12 10.45
C ARG A 111 -6.63 -11.38 9.14
N GLN A 112 -7.04 -11.94 7.99
CA GLN A 112 -6.93 -11.25 6.71
C GLN A 112 -7.73 -9.95 6.69
N PHE A 113 -8.97 -9.97 7.16
CA PHE A 113 -9.79 -8.76 7.28
C PHE A 113 -9.22 -7.77 8.29
N ALA A 114 -8.71 -8.25 9.42
CA ALA A 114 -8.04 -7.40 10.40
C ALA A 114 -6.84 -6.64 9.79
N ILE A 115 -6.03 -7.30 8.95
CA ILE A 115 -4.88 -6.70 8.28
C ILE A 115 -5.32 -5.83 7.10
N ASN A 116 -6.05 -6.43 6.14
CA ASN A 116 -6.32 -5.83 4.84
C ASN A 116 -7.36 -4.70 4.90
N VAL A 117 -8.22 -4.69 5.91
CA VAL A 117 -9.35 -3.75 6.02
C VAL A 117 -9.28 -2.92 7.29
N LEU A 118 -9.34 -3.56 8.47
CA LEU A 118 -9.46 -2.83 9.73
C LEU A 118 -8.19 -2.04 10.08
N GLY A 119 -7.01 -2.61 9.81
CA GLY A 119 -5.72 -1.94 9.97
C GLY A 119 -5.58 -0.74 9.03
N VAL A 120 -6.04 -0.86 7.78
CA VAL A 120 -6.09 0.26 6.83
C VAL A 120 -7.00 1.36 7.35
N ALA A 121 -8.21 0.99 7.81
CA ALA A 121 -9.15 1.96 8.38
C ALA A 121 -8.60 2.65 9.64
N ALA A 122 -7.89 1.92 10.51
CA ALA A 122 -7.24 2.49 11.69
C ALA A 122 -6.16 3.52 11.31
N ALA A 123 -5.32 3.19 10.32
CA ALA A 123 -4.28 4.09 9.82
C ALA A 123 -4.90 5.38 9.22
N VAL A 124 -5.91 5.25 8.37
CA VAL A 124 -6.57 6.41 7.74
C VAL A 124 -7.26 7.29 8.79
N ARG A 125 -7.99 6.69 9.76
CA ARG A 125 -8.64 7.44 10.84
C ARG A 125 -7.65 8.24 11.69
N GLU A 126 -6.49 7.68 12.00
CA GLU A 126 -5.49 8.43 12.76
C GLU A 126 -4.76 9.46 11.90
N ALA A 127 -4.37 9.11 10.67
CA ALA A 127 -3.73 10.02 9.74
C ALA A 127 -4.62 11.26 9.44
N SER A 128 -5.94 11.08 9.31
CA SER A 128 -6.90 12.17 9.07
C SER A 128 -6.94 13.24 10.16
N LYS A 129 -6.45 12.92 11.37
CA LYS A 129 -6.38 13.88 12.51
C LYS A 129 -5.11 14.71 12.49
N VAL A 130 -4.05 14.20 11.89
CA VAL A 130 -2.69 14.77 11.95
C VAL A 130 -2.19 15.32 10.62
N MET A 131 -2.78 14.88 9.49
CA MET A 131 -2.42 15.38 8.17
C MET A 131 -2.99 16.78 7.94
N ALA A 132 -2.16 17.66 7.38
CA ALA A 132 -2.53 18.99 6.93
C ALA A 132 -3.11 18.97 5.50
N GLU A 133 -3.51 20.14 5.00
CA GLU A 133 -3.88 20.38 3.60
C GLU A 133 -2.76 19.90 2.65
N GLY A 134 -3.16 19.31 1.54
CA GLY A 134 -2.23 18.71 0.59
C GLY A 134 -1.80 17.28 0.95
N GLY A 135 -2.37 16.68 2.00
CA GLY A 135 -2.13 15.29 2.38
C GLY A 135 -2.53 14.29 1.28
N ARG A 136 -1.86 13.13 1.25
CA ARG A 136 -2.06 12.06 0.27
C ARG A 136 -2.23 10.72 0.96
N ILE A 137 -3.36 10.06 0.75
CA ILE A 137 -3.64 8.71 1.24
C ILE A 137 -3.77 7.79 0.04
N ILE A 138 -2.90 6.79 -0.04
CA ILE A 138 -2.83 5.85 -1.16
C ILE A 138 -2.88 4.44 -0.60
N SER A 139 -3.87 3.66 -0.99
CA SER A 139 -3.97 2.25 -0.57
C SER A 139 -3.55 1.33 -1.70
N ILE A 140 -2.85 0.25 -1.36
CA ILE A 140 -2.53 -0.82 -2.30
C ILE A 140 -3.65 -1.88 -2.21
N GLY A 141 -4.50 -1.85 -3.21
CA GLY A 141 -5.58 -2.79 -3.41
C GLY A 141 -5.13 -4.07 -4.10
N SER A 142 -5.91 -4.49 -5.09
CA SER A 142 -5.62 -5.60 -6.03
C SER A 142 -6.64 -5.56 -7.16
N GLY A 143 -6.29 -5.96 -8.37
CA GLY A 143 -7.25 -6.23 -9.45
C GLY A 143 -8.36 -7.17 -9.02
N ALA A 144 -8.09 -8.05 -8.05
CA ALA A 144 -9.10 -8.91 -7.42
C ALA A 144 -10.23 -8.15 -6.69
N ALA A 145 -10.14 -6.83 -6.50
CA ALA A 145 -11.22 -6.03 -5.95
C ALA A 145 -12.41 -5.87 -6.92
N THR A 146 -12.19 -6.03 -8.21
CA THR A 146 -13.19 -5.89 -9.27
C THR A 146 -13.53 -7.21 -9.96
N SER A 147 -12.64 -8.20 -9.87
CA SER A 147 -12.84 -9.53 -10.45
C SER A 147 -12.36 -10.61 -9.47
N SER A 148 -12.84 -11.84 -9.67
CA SER A 148 -12.34 -13.04 -8.96
C SER A 148 -11.89 -14.03 -10.03
N PRO A 149 -10.66 -13.88 -10.55
CA PRO A 149 -10.22 -14.58 -11.76
C PRO A 149 -10.06 -16.10 -11.60
N TRP A 150 -10.08 -16.62 -10.36
CA TRP A 150 -10.05 -18.06 -10.07
C TRP A 150 -10.79 -18.40 -8.76
N PRO A 151 -11.14 -19.66 -8.54
CA PRO A 151 -11.77 -20.11 -7.30
C PRO A 151 -10.86 -19.91 -6.07
N GLY A 152 -11.48 -19.76 -4.89
CA GLY A 152 -10.76 -19.75 -3.62
C GLY A 152 -10.23 -18.40 -3.17
N ILE A 153 -10.49 -17.31 -3.89
CA ILE A 153 -10.02 -15.96 -3.50
C ILE A 153 -11.15 -15.03 -3.04
N ALA A 154 -12.35 -15.55 -2.76
CA ALA A 154 -13.50 -14.73 -2.44
C ALA A 154 -13.25 -13.77 -1.27
N ASP A 155 -12.71 -14.26 -0.15
CA ASP A 155 -12.44 -13.45 1.04
C ASP A 155 -11.36 -12.39 0.80
N TYR A 156 -10.33 -12.75 0.03
CA TYR A 156 -9.31 -11.78 -0.37
C TYR A 156 -9.91 -10.70 -1.27
N SER A 157 -10.67 -11.08 -2.30
CA SER A 157 -11.37 -10.13 -3.19
C SER A 157 -12.29 -9.21 -2.41
N ALA A 158 -13.09 -9.76 -1.48
CA ALA A 158 -13.95 -8.97 -0.61
C ALA A 158 -13.17 -7.97 0.24
N SER A 159 -12.02 -8.39 0.82
CA SER A 159 -11.16 -7.49 1.61
C SER A 159 -10.61 -6.34 0.77
N LYS A 160 -10.22 -6.58 -0.49
CA LYS A 160 -9.70 -5.57 -1.40
C LYS A 160 -10.81 -4.67 -1.97
N ALA A 161 -11.98 -5.22 -2.23
CA ALA A 161 -13.18 -4.46 -2.61
C ALA A 161 -13.63 -3.51 -1.47
N ALA A 162 -13.54 -3.93 -0.21
CA ALA A 162 -13.81 -3.08 0.94
C ALA A 162 -12.91 -1.84 0.97
N VAL A 163 -11.60 -1.99 0.71
CA VAL A 163 -10.67 -0.85 0.64
C VAL A 163 -11.02 0.10 -0.49
N ALA A 164 -11.41 -0.42 -1.66
CA ALA A 164 -11.86 0.41 -2.78
C ALA A 164 -13.14 1.19 -2.45
N ALA A 165 -14.07 0.58 -1.71
CA ALA A 165 -15.28 1.24 -1.23
C ALA A 165 -14.96 2.35 -0.21
N TYR A 166 -14.11 2.05 0.78
CA TYR A 166 -13.62 3.03 1.75
C TYR A 166 -12.91 4.21 1.07
N THR A 167 -12.11 3.97 0.04
CA THR A 167 -11.40 5.02 -0.70
C THR A 167 -12.37 6.09 -1.22
N ARG A 168 -13.52 5.69 -1.78
CA ARG A 168 -14.55 6.62 -2.27
C ARG A 168 -15.20 7.42 -1.13
N GLY A 169 -15.50 6.75 -0.01
CA GLY A 169 -16.07 7.41 1.17
C GLY A 169 -15.10 8.43 1.79
N TRP A 170 -13.87 7.98 2.08
CA TRP A 170 -12.86 8.85 2.67
C TRP A 170 -12.45 10.02 1.78
N ALA A 171 -12.51 9.87 0.45
CA ALA A 171 -12.30 10.99 -0.47
C ALA A 171 -13.34 12.09 -0.28
N ARG A 172 -14.59 11.73 0.02
CA ARG A 172 -15.66 12.70 0.35
C ARG A 172 -15.42 13.36 1.71
N ASP A 173 -15.06 12.55 2.72
CA ASP A 173 -14.84 13.03 4.08
C ASP A 173 -13.62 13.98 4.19
N LEU A 174 -12.55 13.68 3.44
CA LEU A 174 -11.26 14.36 3.57
C LEU A 174 -11.01 15.41 2.48
N GLY A 175 -11.77 15.39 1.40
CA GLY A 175 -11.70 16.39 0.34
C GLY A 175 -11.82 17.84 0.83
N PRO A 176 -12.73 18.18 1.75
CA PRO A 176 -12.81 19.53 2.33
C PRO A 176 -11.57 19.98 3.09
N LYS A 177 -10.69 19.04 3.49
CA LYS A 177 -9.37 19.32 4.09
C LYS A 177 -8.23 19.40 3.07
N GLY A 178 -8.52 19.31 1.77
CA GLY A 178 -7.49 19.26 0.72
C GLY A 178 -6.68 17.95 0.68
N ILE A 179 -7.15 16.87 1.32
CA ILE A 179 -6.50 15.56 1.34
C ILE A 179 -7.10 14.68 0.24
N THR A 180 -6.26 14.12 -0.64
CA THR A 180 -6.71 13.16 -1.63
C THR A 180 -6.58 11.72 -1.11
N VAL A 181 -7.53 10.86 -1.50
CA VAL A 181 -7.56 9.45 -1.12
C VAL A 181 -7.78 8.60 -2.36
N ASN A 182 -6.82 7.72 -2.70
CA ASN A 182 -6.89 6.88 -3.89
C ASN A 182 -6.46 5.44 -3.57
N VAL A 183 -6.85 4.50 -4.42
CA VAL A 183 -6.40 3.12 -4.37
C VAL A 183 -5.75 2.73 -5.69
N VAL A 184 -4.58 2.11 -5.60
CA VAL A 184 -3.90 1.46 -6.73
C VAL A 184 -4.27 -0.01 -6.69
N GLN A 185 -4.65 -0.58 -7.83
CA GLN A 185 -5.06 -1.98 -8.00
C GLN A 185 -4.01 -2.73 -8.82
N PRO A 186 -3.00 -3.33 -8.17
CA PRO A 186 -2.03 -4.13 -8.90
C PRO A 186 -2.64 -5.39 -9.50
N GLY A 187 -2.17 -5.75 -10.69
CA GLY A 187 -2.29 -7.10 -11.24
C GLY A 187 -1.24 -8.05 -10.66
N PRO A 188 -0.85 -9.10 -11.40
CA PRO A 188 0.26 -9.97 -11.01
C PRO A 188 1.58 -9.18 -10.97
N ILE A 189 2.14 -8.99 -9.77
CA ILE A 189 3.42 -8.30 -9.55
C ILE A 189 4.43 -9.30 -9.00
N ASP A 190 5.64 -9.30 -9.56
CA ASP A 190 6.74 -10.17 -9.16
C ASP A 190 7.26 -9.79 -7.78
N THR A 191 6.92 -10.60 -6.79
CA THR A 191 7.26 -10.39 -5.38
C THR A 191 7.47 -11.74 -4.68
N GLU A 192 8.03 -11.74 -3.47
CA GLU A 192 8.10 -12.95 -2.64
C GLU A 192 6.71 -13.57 -2.36
N MET A 193 5.63 -12.79 -2.40
CA MET A 193 4.25 -13.27 -2.21
C MET A 193 3.68 -13.92 -3.48
N ASN A 194 4.08 -13.46 -4.65
CA ASN A 194 3.60 -13.92 -5.95
C ASN A 194 4.76 -13.90 -6.96
N PRO A 195 5.68 -14.89 -6.89
CA PRO A 195 6.87 -14.91 -7.75
C PRO A 195 6.51 -15.21 -9.21
N ALA A 196 7.19 -14.52 -10.13
CA ALA A 196 6.97 -14.66 -11.59
C ALA A 196 7.42 -15.99 -12.19
N ASP A 197 8.08 -16.84 -11.38
CA ASP A 197 8.47 -18.22 -11.68
C ASP A 197 7.71 -19.26 -10.85
N GLY A 198 6.68 -18.83 -10.08
CA GLY A 198 5.85 -19.69 -9.26
C GLY A 198 4.88 -20.57 -10.06
N ALA A 199 4.23 -21.50 -9.38
CA ALA A 199 3.36 -22.53 -9.98
C ALA A 199 2.20 -21.97 -10.83
N PHE A 200 1.75 -20.74 -10.55
CA PHE A 200 0.65 -20.08 -11.27
C PHE A 200 1.12 -19.02 -12.24
N SER A 201 2.44 -18.87 -12.44
CA SER A 201 3.01 -17.75 -13.17
C SER A 201 2.55 -17.68 -14.64
N ASP A 202 2.51 -18.81 -15.34
CA ASP A 202 2.14 -18.85 -16.77
C ASP A 202 0.65 -18.51 -16.95
N MET A 203 -0.22 -19.01 -16.07
CA MET A 203 -1.65 -18.67 -16.07
C MET A 203 -1.85 -17.15 -15.83
N GLN A 204 -1.15 -16.60 -14.87
CA GLN A 204 -1.27 -15.17 -14.55
C GLN A 204 -0.68 -14.29 -15.67
N LYS A 205 0.44 -14.68 -16.30
CA LYS A 205 0.98 -13.99 -17.48
C LYS A 205 -0.02 -14.01 -18.64
N ALA A 206 -0.59 -15.18 -18.93
CA ALA A 206 -1.59 -15.31 -19.99
C ALA A 206 -2.86 -14.49 -19.76
N GLY A 207 -3.19 -14.21 -18.50
CA GLY A 207 -4.32 -13.36 -18.12
C GLY A 207 -4.05 -11.86 -18.29
N THR A 208 -2.78 -11.42 -18.46
CA THR A 208 -2.47 -10.01 -18.70
C THR A 208 -2.42 -9.69 -20.20
N ALA A 209 -2.94 -8.54 -20.61
CA ALA A 209 -2.82 -8.10 -22.01
C ALA A 209 -1.35 -7.86 -22.42
N LEU A 210 -0.48 -7.48 -21.45
CA LEU A 210 0.94 -7.28 -21.70
C LEU A 210 1.77 -8.58 -21.66
N GLY A 211 1.17 -9.74 -21.33
CA GLY A 211 1.83 -11.05 -21.35
C GLY A 211 2.95 -11.23 -20.32
N ARG A 212 2.98 -10.42 -19.26
CA ARG A 212 4.03 -10.48 -18.25
C ARG A 212 3.54 -10.07 -16.87
N TYR A 213 4.29 -10.44 -15.85
CA TYR A 213 4.20 -9.81 -14.54
C TYR A 213 4.63 -8.34 -14.59
N GLY A 214 3.98 -7.52 -13.77
CA GLY A 214 4.47 -6.19 -13.43
C GLY A 214 5.64 -6.29 -12.44
N ARG A 215 6.46 -5.24 -12.40
CA ARG A 215 7.53 -5.09 -11.41
C ARG A 215 7.05 -4.20 -10.26
N PRO A 216 7.53 -4.44 -9.03
CA PRO A 216 7.19 -3.60 -7.88
C PRO A 216 7.45 -2.10 -8.12
N GLU A 217 8.46 -1.75 -8.92
CA GLU A 217 8.82 -0.37 -9.27
C GLU A 217 7.73 0.33 -10.10
N GLU A 218 6.96 -0.43 -10.90
CA GLU A 218 5.86 0.12 -11.70
C GLU A 218 4.71 0.58 -10.78
N ILE A 219 4.49 -0.12 -9.66
CA ILE A 219 3.58 0.34 -8.60
C ILE A 219 4.17 1.54 -7.85
N GLY A 220 5.47 1.51 -7.53
CA GLY A 220 6.18 2.61 -6.90
C GLY A 220 6.05 3.93 -7.67
N ALA A 221 6.22 3.88 -9.00
CA ALA A 221 6.08 5.04 -9.89
C ALA A 221 4.66 5.63 -9.84
N THR A 222 3.63 4.78 -9.83
CA THR A 222 2.23 5.21 -9.74
C THR A 222 1.96 5.87 -8.37
N VAL A 223 2.48 5.30 -7.28
CA VAL A 223 2.33 5.89 -5.94
C VAL A 223 3.01 7.25 -5.86
N VAL A 224 4.22 7.42 -6.40
CA VAL A 224 4.92 8.72 -6.47
C VAL A 224 4.12 9.74 -7.27
N PHE A 225 3.55 9.34 -8.42
CA PHE A 225 2.66 10.23 -9.18
C PHE A 225 1.47 10.69 -8.35
N LEU A 226 0.77 9.77 -7.70
CA LEU A 226 -0.39 10.08 -6.85
C LEU A 226 -0.03 10.92 -5.62
N ALA A 227 1.19 10.80 -5.11
CA ALA A 227 1.72 11.60 -4.02
C ALA A 227 2.11 13.02 -4.46
N SER A 228 2.32 13.25 -5.75
CA SER A 228 2.80 14.52 -6.30
C SER A 228 1.67 15.56 -6.49
N GLN A 229 2.07 16.81 -6.78
CA GLN A 229 1.15 17.88 -7.16
C GLN A 229 0.45 17.61 -8.50
N GLY A 230 1.05 16.80 -9.39
CA GLY A 230 0.44 16.42 -10.67
C GLY A 230 -0.86 15.63 -10.52
N ALA A 231 -1.08 15.01 -9.35
CA ALA A 231 -2.30 14.25 -9.03
C ALA A 231 -3.25 15.00 -8.06
N ALA A 232 -3.07 16.31 -7.86
CA ALA A 232 -3.83 17.06 -6.84
C ALA A 232 -5.36 17.06 -7.07
N PHE A 233 -5.83 16.78 -8.29
CA PHE A 233 -7.26 16.69 -8.62
C PHE A 233 -7.76 15.25 -8.77
N ILE A 234 -6.92 14.24 -8.41
CA ILE A 234 -7.30 12.83 -8.42
C ILE A 234 -7.62 12.42 -6.98
N THR A 235 -8.90 12.13 -6.70
CA THR A 235 -9.35 11.63 -5.40
C THR A 235 -10.57 10.71 -5.57
N GLY A 236 -10.69 9.69 -4.72
CA GLY A 236 -11.72 8.65 -4.81
C GLY A 236 -11.52 7.67 -5.94
N ALA A 237 -10.37 7.73 -6.62
CA ALA A 237 -10.08 6.92 -7.79
C ALA A 237 -9.57 5.53 -7.42
N SER A 238 -9.98 4.54 -8.24
CA SER A 238 -9.41 3.21 -8.31
C SER A 238 -8.58 3.14 -9.59
N ILE A 239 -7.28 2.92 -9.47
CA ILE A 239 -6.33 2.99 -10.58
C ILE A 239 -5.72 1.62 -10.80
N ASP A 240 -6.08 0.98 -11.89
CA ASP A 240 -5.55 -0.31 -12.28
C ASP A 240 -4.11 -0.15 -12.81
N VAL A 241 -3.20 -0.94 -12.24
CA VAL A 241 -1.79 -1.07 -12.66
C VAL A 241 -1.51 -2.57 -12.80
N ASP A 242 -2.18 -3.18 -13.74
CA ASP A 242 -2.37 -4.62 -13.82
C ASP A 242 -1.96 -5.24 -15.16
N GLY A 243 -1.42 -4.45 -16.08
CA GLY A 243 -1.04 -4.92 -17.40
C GLY A 243 -2.22 -5.36 -18.26
N GLY A 244 -3.43 -4.82 -17.99
CA GLY A 244 -4.66 -5.19 -18.67
C GLY A 244 -5.25 -6.52 -18.19
N TYR A 245 -5.01 -6.89 -16.94
CA TYR A 245 -5.55 -8.12 -16.35
C TYR A 245 -7.07 -8.08 -16.20
N ASN A 246 -7.64 -6.88 -15.98
CA ASN A 246 -9.08 -6.65 -15.83
C ASN A 246 -9.68 -5.86 -17.02
N ALA A 247 -8.99 -5.80 -18.14
CA ALA A 247 -9.49 -5.10 -19.34
C ALA A 247 -10.55 -5.91 -20.09
#